data_14796ddbffcda18e7d7fa6fdc8a4157c
#
_entry.id   14796ddbffcda18e7d7fa6fdc8a4157c
#
_cell.length_a   1.000
_cell.length_b   1.000
_cell.length_c   1.000
_cell.angle_alpha   90.00
_cell.angle_beta   90.00
_cell.angle_gamma   90.00
#
_symmetry.space_group_name_H-M   'P 1'
#
loop_
_entity.id
_entity.type
_entity.pdbx_description
1 polymer ?
#
loop_
_entity_poly.entity_id
_entity_poly.type
_entity_poly.pdbx_seq_one_letter_code
_entity_poly.pdbx_strand_id
1 'polypeptide(L)'
;MPWVETHSPSFAARHDSEHADEAVHILDDLEEFRASLEDVFPSTPGDIAVVMHPRPAMLTLAQPWLPLARRAAAPASRRYYAGWFNSNEIHVLAPPALEQRASGSEGSKEALLLTPRHEYAHLVVGAHNSDLPPPFGVRTFRRYVRMAWQCEGAATYFAGQTPHLRPAIVRRLHEGGRPEFPPSARDAQLLGGTVYSLLEREAGLDAAVALAGAHEGSGPRVAIERAFGRAAAAVERDWRDYLSSLSGR
;
A
#
# COMPACT_ATOMS: atom_id res chain seq x y z
N MET A 1 1.89 -14.52 26.35
CA MET A 1 3.28 -14.86 26.04
C MET A 1 4.12 -13.61 26.12
N PRO A 2 5.41 -13.68 26.47
CA PRO A 2 6.24 -12.48 26.55
C PRO A 2 6.50 -11.89 25.17
N TRP A 3 6.37 -10.60 25.04
CA TRP A 3 6.85 -9.85 23.89
C TRP A 3 8.38 -9.80 23.94
N VAL A 4 9.02 -10.06 22.81
CA VAL A 4 10.46 -10.00 22.61
C VAL A 4 10.77 -9.04 21.46
N GLU A 5 12.02 -8.57 21.40
CA GLU A 5 12.48 -7.70 20.33
C GLU A 5 13.58 -8.38 19.52
N THR A 6 13.51 -8.24 18.20
CA THR A 6 14.53 -8.61 17.23
C THR A 6 14.94 -7.37 16.46
N HIS A 7 16.24 -7.17 16.22
CA HIS A 7 16.76 -5.95 15.61
C HIS A 7 17.49 -6.25 14.30
N SER A 8 17.39 -5.32 13.37
CA SER A 8 18.23 -5.17 12.19
C SER A 8 18.82 -3.75 12.16
N PRO A 9 19.68 -3.40 11.19
CA PRO A 9 20.27 -2.06 11.14
C PRO A 9 19.27 -0.90 11.12
N SER A 10 18.11 -1.06 10.49
CA SER A 10 17.13 0.02 10.28
C SER A 10 15.77 -0.24 10.95
N PHE A 11 15.55 -1.44 11.50
CA PHE A 11 14.26 -1.84 12.06
C PHE A 11 14.39 -2.57 13.39
N ALA A 12 13.34 -2.45 14.23
CA ALA A 12 13.20 -3.21 15.47
C ALA A 12 11.81 -3.88 15.51
N ALA A 13 11.76 -5.21 15.42
CA ALA A 13 10.51 -5.96 15.48
C ALA A 13 10.15 -6.29 16.93
N ARG A 14 8.90 -5.99 17.31
CA ARG A 14 8.25 -6.44 18.55
C ARG A 14 7.27 -7.54 18.21
N HIS A 15 7.45 -8.72 18.77
CA HIS A 15 6.67 -9.90 18.42
C HIS A 15 6.51 -10.85 19.59
N ASP A 16 5.62 -11.82 19.46
CA ASP A 16 5.56 -12.97 20.36
C ASP A 16 6.78 -13.87 20.15
N SER A 17 7.32 -14.45 21.20
CA SER A 17 8.49 -15.33 21.14
C SER A 17 8.33 -16.53 20.18
N GLU A 18 7.10 -16.95 19.90
CA GLU A 18 6.80 -18.01 18.92
C GLU A 18 7.05 -17.58 17.47
N HIS A 19 7.18 -16.28 17.20
CA HIS A 19 7.36 -15.68 15.89
C HIS A 19 8.76 -15.10 15.68
N ALA A 20 9.78 -15.61 16.41
CA ALA A 20 11.13 -15.08 16.31
C ALA A 20 11.75 -15.27 14.92
N ASP A 21 11.57 -16.46 14.33
CA ASP A 21 12.12 -16.75 13.00
C ASP A 21 11.41 -15.90 11.91
N GLU A 22 10.09 -15.78 11.99
CA GLU A 22 9.33 -14.91 11.08
C GLU A 22 9.72 -13.44 11.23
N ALA A 23 10.05 -12.99 12.46
CA ALA A 23 10.51 -11.61 12.68
C ALA A 23 11.85 -11.37 11.99
N VAL A 24 12.82 -12.29 12.08
CA VAL A 24 14.08 -12.20 11.35
C VAL A 24 13.83 -12.08 9.86
N HIS A 25 13.02 -12.97 9.28
CA HIS A 25 12.71 -12.94 7.84
C HIS A 25 12.04 -11.65 7.40
N ILE A 26 11.11 -11.10 8.20
CA ILE A 26 10.46 -9.82 7.90
C ILE A 26 11.47 -8.66 7.94
N LEU A 27 12.38 -8.66 8.91
CA LEU A 27 13.39 -7.61 9.02
C LEU A 27 14.39 -7.68 7.85
N ASP A 28 14.86 -8.87 7.49
CA ASP A 28 15.74 -9.07 6.33
C ASP A 28 15.06 -8.59 5.04
N ASP A 29 13.80 -8.97 4.83
CA ASP A 29 12.99 -8.55 3.68
C ASP A 29 12.78 -7.02 3.65
N LEU A 30 12.59 -6.39 4.80
CA LEU A 30 12.45 -4.94 4.90
C LEU A 30 13.77 -4.19 4.65
N GLU A 31 14.92 -4.74 5.09
CA GLU A 31 16.23 -4.14 4.78
C GLU A 31 16.54 -4.21 3.29
N GLU A 32 16.30 -5.35 2.64
CA GLU A 32 16.44 -5.48 1.18
C GLU A 32 15.51 -4.51 0.45
N PHE A 33 14.27 -4.43 0.90
CA PHE A 33 13.29 -3.52 0.31
C PHE A 33 13.68 -2.05 0.52
N ARG A 34 14.13 -1.69 1.73
CA ARG A 34 14.64 -0.36 2.03
C ARG A 34 15.80 0.02 1.10
N ALA A 35 16.78 -0.87 0.94
CA ALA A 35 17.91 -0.66 0.05
C ALA A 35 17.45 -0.45 -1.41
N SER A 36 16.48 -1.22 -1.89
CA SER A 36 15.92 -1.04 -3.25
C SER A 36 15.21 0.32 -3.43
N LEU A 37 14.60 0.85 -2.38
CA LEU A 37 13.96 2.17 -2.42
C LEU A 37 14.98 3.32 -2.34
N GLU A 38 16.18 3.11 -1.76
CA GLU A 38 17.27 4.09 -1.77
C GLU A 38 17.81 4.37 -3.17
N ASP A 39 17.66 3.42 -4.09
CA ASP A 39 18.05 3.61 -5.50
C ASP A 39 17.13 4.59 -6.24
N VAL A 40 15.90 4.80 -5.74
CA VAL A 40 14.87 5.57 -6.46
C VAL A 40 14.32 6.76 -5.68
N PHE A 41 14.39 6.74 -4.35
CA PHE A 41 14.01 7.88 -3.49
C PHE A 41 15.25 8.56 -2.91
N PRO A 42 15.25 9.89 -2.73
CA PRO A 42 16.40 10.64 -2.18
C PRO A 42 16.82 10.19 -0.77
N SER A 43 15.92 9.63 0.00
CA SER A 43 16.17 9.06 1.33
C SER A 43 15.07 8.10 1.74
N THR A 44 15.41 7.17 2.64
CA THR A 44 14.46 6.21 3.22
C THR A 44 14.53 6.27 4.75
N PRO A 45 13.38 6.28 5.45
CA PRO A 45 13.36 6.26 6.92
C PRO A 45 14.05 5.04 7.50
N GLY A 46 14.79 5.22 8.61
CA GLY A 46 15.33 4.18 9.48
C GLY A 46 14.77 4.30 10.89
N ASP A 47 15.26 3.47 11.80
CA ASP A 47 14.81 3.38 13.20
C ASP A 47 13.29 3.13 13.32
N ILE A 48 12.78 2.24 12.49
CA ILE A 48 11.34 1.92 12.41
C ILE A 48 11.00 0.73 13.30
N ALA A 49 9.99 0.92 14.18
CA ALA A 49 9.41 -0.17 14.93
C ALA A 49 8.43 -0.99 14.07
N VAL A 50 8.57 -2.32 14.10
CA VAL A 50 7.69 -3.28 13.42
C VAL A 50 6.94 -4.08 14.46
N VAL A 51 5.65 -3.77 14.69
CA VAL A 51 4.84 -4.49 15.68
C VAL A 51 4.08 -5.63 15.00
N MET A 52 4.49 -6.86 15.28
CA MET A 52 3.90 -8.07 14.70
C MET A 52 2.79 -8.61 15.61
N HIS A 53 1.57 -8.62 15.12
CA HIS A 53 0.40 -9.11 15.85
C HIS A 53 0.09 -10.56 15.50
N PRO A 54 0.07 -11.49 16.48
CA PRO A 54 -0.21 -12.91 16.20
C PRO A 54 -1.67 -13.14 15.77
N ARG A 55 -2.58 -12.20 16.05
CA ARG A 55 -4.01 -12.34 15.78
C ARG A 55 -4.64 -11.03 15.28
N PRO A 56 -5.62 -11.10 14.36
CA PRO A 56 -6.33 -9.91 13.87
C PRO A 56 -7.02 -9.07 14.97
N ALA A 57 -7.44 -9.69 16.06
CA ALA A 57 -8.02 -8.98 17.20
C ALA A 57 -7.03 -8.05 17.89
N MET A 58 -5.76 -8.47 18.04
CA MET A 58 -4.72 -7.65 18.65
C MET A 58 -4.37 -6.46 17.76
N LEU A 59 -4.24 -6.67 16.45
CA LEU A 59 -4.08 -5.57 15.50
C LEU A 59 -5.26 -4.59 15.55
N THR A 60 -6.49 -5.10 15.70
CA THR A 60 -7.68 -4.25 15.83
C THR A 60 -7.70 -3.45 17.13
N LEU A 61 -7.21 -4.02 18.24
CA LEU A 61 -7.08 -3.28 19.51
C LEU A 61 -6.01 -2.19 19.43
N ALA A 62 -4.88 -2.49 18.80
CA ALA A 62 -3.81 -1.51 18.57
C ALA A 62 -4.24 -0.41 17.59
N GLN A 63 -5.08 -0.76 16.59
CA GLN A 63 -5.51 0.15 15.52
C GLN A 63 -7.05 0.10 15.36
N PRO A 64 -7.80 0.81 16.22
CA PRO A 64 -9.27 0.73 16.28
C PRO A 64 -9.98 1.29 15.03
N TRP A 65 -9.27 2.05 14.18
CA TRP A 65 -9.78 2.56 12.90
C TRP A 65 -9.79 1.52 11.78
N LEU A 66 -8.99 0.47 11.89
CA LEU A 66 -8.82 -0.54 10.84
C LEU A 66 -10.13 -1.26 10.48
N PRO A 67 -11.02 -1.64 11.42
CA PRO A 67 -12.34 -2.18 11.07
C PRO A 67 -13.21 -1.21 10.26
N LEU A 68 -13.12 0.10 10.52
CA LEU A 68 -13.84 1.11 9.76
C LEU A 68 -13.30 1.24 8.35
N ALA A 69 -11.97 1.26 8.19
CA ALA A 69 -11.32 1.25 6.87
C ALA A 69 -11.73 0.01 6.06
N ARG A 70 -11.69 -1.18 6.68
CA ARG A 70 -12.17 -2.43 6.05
C ARG A 70 -13.64 -2.38 5.67
N ARG A 71 -14.49 -1.74 6.46
CA ARG A 71 -15.91 -1.58 6.16
C ARG A 71 -16.15 -0.63 4.99
N ALA A 72 -15.37 0.43 4.89
CA ALA A 72 -15.44 1.40 3.79
C ALA A 72 -14.91 0.85 2.46
N ALA A 73 -13.94 -0.08 2.51
CA ALA A 73 -13.36 -0.71 1.32
C ALA A 73 -14.37 -1.58 0.56
N ALA A 74 -14.17 -1.72 -0.76
CA ALA A 74 -14.91 -2.68 -1.56
C ALA A 74 -14.64 -4.12 -1.06
N PRO A 75 -15.58 -5.07 -1.24
CA PRO A 75 -15.44 -6.45 -0.76
C PRO A 75 -14.13 -7.11 -1.21
N ALA A 76 -13.68 -6.84 -2.43
CA ALA A 76 -12.45 -7.41 -3.01
C ALA A 76 -11.17 -6.89 -2.32
N SER A 77 -11.17 -5.69 -1.74
CA SER A 77 -10.02 -5.06 -1.09
C SER A 77 -9.95 -5.30 0.42
N ARG A 78 -11.07 -5.58 1.10
CA ARG A 78 -11.15 -5.62 2.58
C ARG A 78 -10.11 -6.50 3.26
N ARG A 79 -9.69 -7.59 2.63
CA ARG A 79 -8.73 -8.53 3.21
C ARG A 79 -7.30 -7.96 3.23
N TYR A 80 -6.97 -7.09 2.26
CA TYR A 80 -5.63 -6.52 2.10
C TYR A 80 -5.35 -5.39 3.10
N TYR A 81 -6.37 -4.86 3.78
CA TYR A 81 -6.16 -4.00 4.95
C TYR A 81 -5.71 -4.86 6.15
N ALA A 82 -4.46 -5.29 6.13
CA ALA A 82 -3.89 -6.23 7.08
C ALA A 82 -2.78 -5.64 7.95
N GLY A 83 -2.40 -4.38 7.69
CA GLY A 83 -1.44 -3.61 8.44
C GLY A 83 -1.93 -2.20 8.76
N TRP A 84 -1.05 -1.41 9.35
CA TRP A 84 -1.22 0.00 9.65
C TRP A 84 0.15 0.65 9.90
N PHE A 85 0.26 1.95 9.68
CA PHE A 85 1.48 2.72 9.90
C PHE A 85 1.25 3.98 10.72
N ASN A 86 2.30 4.42 11.42
CA ASN A 86 2.44 5.71 12.09
C ASN A 86 3.74 6.36 11.62
N SER A 87 4.22 7.42 12.27
CA SER A 87 5.39 8.17 11.82
C SER A 87 6.71 7.36 11.81
N ASN A 88 6.86 6.44 12.74
CA ASN A 88 8.07 5.61 12.92
C ASN A 88 7.73 4.18 13.34
N GLU A 89 6.52 3.74 13.08
CA GLU A 89 6.04 2.43 13.49
C GLU A 89 5.10 1.86 12.46
N ILE A 90 5.26 0.58 12.13
CA ILE A 90 4.32 -0.18 11.34
C ILE A 90 3.76 -1.33 12.16
N HIS A 91 2.47 -1.59 11.99
CA HIS A 91 1.75 -2.70 12.61
C HIS A 91 1.34 -3.70 11.54
N VAL A 92 1.74 -4.94 11.70
CA VAL A 92 1.46 -6.01 10.74
C VAL A 92 0.95 -7.26 11.46
N LEU A 93 0.24 -8.11 10.75
CA LEU A 93 -0.04 -9.46 11.26
C LEU A 93 1.19 -10.35 11.04
N ALA A 94 1.43 -11.26 11.98
CA ALA A 94 2.41 -12.33 11.77
C ALA A 94 2.05 -13.17 10.53
N PRO A 95 3.04 -13.73 9.79
CA PRO A 95 2.80 -14.45 8.55
C PRO A 95 1.71 -15.52 8.61
N PRO A 96 1.63 -16.38 9.65
CA PRO A 96 0.54 -17.35 9.74
C PRO A 96 -0.86 -16.71 9.79
N ALA A 97 -1.00 -15.54 10.43
CA ALA A 97 -2.26 -14.82 10.48
C ALA A 97 -2.58 -14.08 9.17
N LEU A 98 -1.56 -13.64 8.41
CA LEU A 98 -1.73 -13.12 7.05
C LEU A 98 -2.19 -14.23 6.09
N GLU A 99 -1.57 -15.40 6.16
CA GLU A 99 -1.95 -16.57 5.35
C GLU A 99 -3.39 -17.01 5.59
N GLN A 100 -3.85 -17.03 6.84
CA GLN A 100 -5.24 -17.33 7.18
C GLN A 100 -6.25 -16.33 6.58
N ARG A 101 -5.82 -15.10 6.27
CA ARG A 101 -6.64 -14.10 5.57
C ARG A 101 -6.66 -14.28 4.06
N ALA A 102 -5.72 -15.04 3.51
CA ALA A 102 -5.65 -15.27 2.08
C ALA A 102 -6.95 -15.94 1.57
N SER A 103 -7.35 -15.58 0.37
CA SER A 103 -8.37 -16.34 -0.35
C SER A 103 -7.70 -17.49 -1.07
N GLY A 104 -8.46 -18.49 -1.47
CA GLY A 104 -7.96 -19.51 -2.40
C GLY A 104 -7.63 -19.00 -3.82
N SER A 105 -7.67 -17.67 -4.05
CA SER A 105 -7.31 -17.07 -5.33
C SER A 105 -5.80 -16.93 -5.42
N GLU A 106 -5.24 -17.20 -6.60
CA GLU A 106 -3.83 -16.98 -6.93
C GLU A 106 -3.40 -15.55 -6.56
N GLY A 107 -2.18 -15.38 -6.08
CA GLY A 107 -1.60 -14.10 -5.68
C GLY A 107 -2.12 -13.53 -4.34
N SER A 108 -3.19 -14.09 -3.77
CA SER A 108 -3.79 -13.51 -2.55
C SER A 108 -2.90 -13.65 -1.32
N LYS A 109 -2.17 -14.76 -1.20
CA LYS A 109 -1.21 -15.01 -0.13
C LYS A 109 0.00 -14.10 -0.30
N GLU A 110 0.56 -14.08 -1.48
CA GLU A 110 1.72 -13.28 -1.86
C GLU A 110 1.47 -11.79 -1.60
N ALA A 111 0.33 -11.27 -2.06
CA ALA A 111 -0.05 -9.88 -1.79
C ALA A 111 -0.15 -9.56 -0.29
N LEU A 112 -0.64 -10.50 0.52
CA LEU A 112 -0.76 -10.30 1.97
C LEU A 112 0.59 -10.38 2.69
N LEU A 113 1.48 -11.29 2.27
CA LEU A 113 2.82 -11.40 2.85
C LEU A 113 3.68 -10.16 2.57
N LEU A 114 3.37 -9.39 1.52
CA LEU A 114 4.00 -8.09 1.24
C LEU A 114 3.42 -6.93 2.09
N THR A 115 2.54 -7.19 3.07
CA THR A 115 2.02 -6.13 3.96
C THR A 115 3.12 -5.35 4.68
N PRO A 116 4.20 -5.93 5.23
CA PRO A 116 5.28 -5.14 5.85
C PRO A 116 5.90 -4.13 4.89
N ARG A 117 6.19 -4.52 3.64
CA ARG A 117 6.68 -3.62 2.59
C ARG A 117 5.68 -2.51 2.26
N HIS A 118 4.39 -2.83 2.20
CA HIS A 118 3.32 -1.87 1.94
C HIS A 118 3.27 -0.77 3.03
N GLU A 119 3.27 -1.18 4.29
CA GLU A 119 3.25 -0.22 5.42
C GLU A 119 4.54 0.61 5.47
N TYR A 120 5.69 0.01 5.16
CA TYR A 120 6.94 0.76 5.08
C TYR A 120 6.97 1.72 3.88
N ALA A 121 6.44 1.35 2.74
CA ALA A 121 6.32 2.25 1.58
C ALA A 121 5.51 3.52 1.90
N HIS A 122 4.49 3.44 2.77
CA HIS A 122 3.81 4.63 3.27
C HIS A 122 4.74 5.58 4.02
N LEU A 123 5.68 5.05 4.82
CA LEU A 123 6.66 5.88 5.54
C LEU A 123 7.60 6.57 4.57
N VAL A 124 8.09 5.85 3.55
CA VAL A 124 8.96 6.42 2.51
C VAL A 124 8.22 7.52 1.75
N VAL A 125 7.03 7.24 1.24
CA VAL A 125 6.22 8.22 0.50
C VAL A 125 5.89 9.44 1.37
N GLY A 126 5.49 9.24 2.63
CA GLY A 126 5.19 10.31 3.58
C GLY A 126 6.42 11.20 3.89
N ALA A 127 7.63 10.63 3.90
CA ALA A 127 8.86 11.41 4.05
C ALA A 127 9.11 12.37 2.88
N HIS A 128 8.63 12.03 1.68
CA HIS A 128 8.77 12.84 0.46
C HIS A 128 7.52 13.64 0.09
N ASN A 129 6.39 13.41 0.79
CA ASN A 129 5.14 14.10 0.54
C ASN A 129 4.46 14.49 1.86
N SER A 130 4.79 15.66 2.40
CA SER A 130 4.25 16.15 3.67
C SER A 130 2.74 16.45 3.66
N ASP A 131 2.07 16.35 2.52
CA ASP A 131 0.61 16.44 2.41
C ASP A 131 -0.08 15.11 2.72
N LEU A 132 0.65 13.99 2.66
CA LEU A 132 0.16 12.64 2.97
C LEU A 132 0.63 12.21 4.37
N PRO A 133 -0.08 11.27 5.05
CA PRO A 133 0.44 10.68 6.27
C PRO A 133 1.66 9.79 5.96
N PRO A 134 2.57 9.55 6.93
CA PRO A 134 2.58 10.10 8.28
C PRO A 134 3.10 11.55 8.37
N PRO A 135 2.84 12.32 9.45
CA PRO A 135 1.99 11.96 10.60
C PRO A 135 0.49 12.11 10.30
N PHE A 136 -0.34 11.34 11.01
CA PHE A 136 -1.79 11.48 10.93
C PHE A 136 -2.26 12.70 11.73
N GLY A 137 -2.81 13.68 11.04
CA GLY A 137 -3.46 14.85 11.58
C GLY A 137 -4.72 15.17 10.79
N VAL A 138 -5.52 16.15 11.21
CA VAL A 138 -6.76 16.52 10.52
C VAL A 138 -6.51 16.89 9.06
N ARG A 139 -5.43 17.63 8.77
CA ARG A 139 -5.05 18.06 7.43
C ARG A 139 -4.61 16.86 6.56
N THR A 140 -3.63 16.09 7.05
CA THR A 140 -3.10 14.94 6.32
C THR A 140 -4.15 13.84 6.14
N PHE A 141 -5.05 13.63 7.13
CA PHE A 141 -6.15 12.68 7.00
C PHE A 141 -7.17 13.10 5.92
N ARG A 142 -7.57 14.40 5.89
CA ARG A 142 -8.45 14.90 4.81
C ARG A 142 -7.81 14.75 3.45
N ARG A 143 -6.51 15.01 3.38
CA ARG A 143 -5.74 14.85 2.15
C ARG A 143 -5.65 13.37 1.76
N TYR A 144 -5.35 12.50 2.71
CA TYR A 144 -5.36 11.05 2.49
C TYR A 144 -6.68 10.57 1.89
N VAL A 145 -7.82 10.93 2.46
CA VAL A 145 -9.13 10.52 1.92
C VAL A 145 -9.34 11.00 0.48
N ARG A 146 -8.91 12.25 0.18
CA ARG A 146 -9.03 12.84 -1.16
C ARG A 146 -8.08 12.23 -2.18
N MET A 147 -6.87 11.89 -1.75
CA MET A 147 -5.78 11.39 -2.58
C MET A 147 -5.44 9.94 -2.24
N ALA A 148 -6.41 9.16 -1.75
CA ALA A 148 -6.19 7.79 -1.31
C ALA A 148 -5.58 6.92 -2.42
N TRP A 149 -5.96 7.13 -3.68
CA TRP A 149 -5.39 6.42 -4.82
C TRP A 149 -3.91 6.68 -5.00
N GLN A 150 -3.42 7.90 -4.67
CA GLN A 150 -2.00 8.24 -4.73
C GLN A 150 -1.26 7.56 -3.58
N CYS A 151 -1.75 7.69 -2.35
CA CYS A 151 -1.13 7.14 -1.16
C CYS A 151 -1.12 5.60 -1.17
N GLU A 152 -2.28 4.97 -1.25
CA GLU A 152 -2.43 3.51 -1.28
C GLU A 152 -1.84 2.91 -2.57
N GLY A 153 -1.99 3.62 -3.68
CA GLY A 153 -1.45 3.19 -4.98
C GLY A 153 0.06 3.17 -4.98
N ALA A 154 0.72 4.18 -4.42
CA ALA A 154 2.18 4.20 -4.25
C ALA A 154 2.63 3.02 -3.39
N ALA A 155 2.02 2.85 -2.20
CA ALA A 155 2.38 1.75 -1.30
C ALA A 155 2.21 0.37 -1.95
N THR A 156 1.07 0.13 -2.62
CA THR A 156 0.79 -1.12 -3.33
C THR A 156 1.77 -1.36 -4.50
N TYR A 157 2.12 -0.31 -5.24
CA TYR A 157 3.02 -0.38 -6.38
C TYR A 157 4.46 -0.64 -5.96
N PHE A 158 5.03 0.20 -5.08
CA PHE A 158 6.42 0.06 -4.63
C PHE A 158 6.65 -1.22 -3.82
N ALA A 159 5.66 -1.65 -3.01
CA ALA A 159 5.73 -2.94 -2.32
C ALA A 159 5.67 -4.17 -3.24
N GLY A 160 5.47 -4.00 -4.55
CA GLY A 160 5.36 -5.10 -5.49
C GLY A 160 4.04 -5.89 -5.41
N GLN A 161 3.01 -5.36 -4.74
CA GLN A 161 1.73 -6.07 -4.57
C GLN A 161 0.87 -6.07 -5.84
N THR A 162 1.00 -5.06 -6.71
CA THR A 162 0.10 -4.87 -7.87
C THR A 162 -0.07 -6.12 -8.75
N PRO A 163 0.97 -6.87 -9.14
CA PRO A 163 0.82 -8.09 -9.94
C PRO A 163 -0.01 -9.17 -9.23
N HIS A 164 0.18 -9.33 -7.92
CA HIS A 164 -0.49 -10.33 -7.10
C HIS A 164 -1.98 -10.00 -6.85
N LEU A 165 -2.37 -8.75 -7.04
CA LEU A 165 -3.77 -8.30 -6.88
C LEU A 165 -4.63 -8.55 -8.12
N ARG A 166 -4.07 -9.03 -9.24
CA ARG A 166 -4.80 -9.24 -10.50
C ARG A 166 -6.14 -9.99 -10.34
N PRO A 167 -6.21 -11.15 -9.62
CA PRO A 167 -7.50 -11.85 -9.46
C PRO A 167 -8.52 -11.03 -8.65
N ALA A 168 -8.06 -10.24 -7.66
CA ALA A 168 -8.94 -9.37 -6.90
C ALA A 168 -9.44 -8.18 -7.73
N ILE A 169 -8.58 -7.62 -8.59
CA ILE A 169 -8.94 -6.59 -9.58
C ILE A 169 -10.02 -7.12 -10.53
N VAL A 170 -9.79 -8.28 -11.13
CA VAL A 170 -10.75 -8.94 -12.02
C VAL A 170 -12.11 -9.11 -11.32
N ARG A 171 -12.11 -9.64 -10.10
CA ARG A 171 -13.33 -9.76 -9.29
C ARG A 171 -14.00 -8.41 -9.08
N ARG A 172 -13.24 -7.37 -8.71
CA ARG A 172 -13.79 -6.01 -8.50
C ARG A 172 -14.46 -5.45 -9.76
N LEU A 173 -13.90 -5.72 -10.93
CA LEU A 173 -14.48 -5.31 -12.21
C LEU A 173 -15.79 -6.06 -12.55
N HIS A 174 -15.99 -7.27 -11.99
CA HIS A 174 -17.21 -8.07 -12.15
C HIS A 174 -18.28 -7.80 -11.09
N GLU A 175 -17.92 -7.29 -9.89
CA GLU A 175 -18.85 -7.04 -8.78
C GLU A 175 -19.90 -5.95 -9.07
N GLY A 176 -19.85 -5.34 -10.24
CA GLY A 176 -20.76 -4.29 -10.66
C GLY A 176 -20.25 -2.88 -10.35
N GLY A 177 -20.72 -1.94 -11.15
CA GLY A 177 -20.31 -0.54 -11.07
C GLY A 177 -18.92 -0.30 -11.68
N ARG A 178 -18.85 0.71 -12.53
CA ARG A 178 -17.59 1.17 -13.13
C ARG A 178 -16.73 1.84 -12.05
N PRO A 179 -15.47 1.43 -11.81
CA PRO A 179 -14.60 2.12 -10.88
C PRO A 179 -14.43 3.59 -11.28
N GLU A 180 -14.32 4.48 -10.29
CA GLU A 180 -13.99 5.88 -10.52
C GLU A 180 -12.55 6.03 -11.02
N PHE A 181 -12.28 7.12 -11.73
CA PHE A 181 -10.92 7.48 -12.12
C PHE A 181 -10.60 8.93 -11.76
N PRO A 182 -9.45 9.19 -11.06
CA PRO A 182 -8.62 8.17 -10.38
C PRO A 182 -9.43 7.39 -9.34
N PRO A 183 -8.95 6.20 -8.92
CA PRO A 183 -9.69 5.36 -7.97
C PRO A 183 -10.07 6.12 -6.69
N SER A 184 -11.35 6.04 -6.29
CA SER A 184 -11.78 6.61 -5.02
C SER A 184 -11.20 5.85 -3.83
N ALA A 185 -11.30 6.42 -2.61
CA ALA A 185 -10.81 5.77 -1.38
C ALA A 185 -11.33 4.32 -1.20
N ARG A 186 -12.50 4.01 -1.76
CA ARG A 186 -13.08 2.67 -1.76
C ARG A 186 -12.26 1.63 -2.53
N ASP A 187 -11.65 2.04 -3.62
CA ASP A 187 -10.91 1.18 -4.54
C ASP A 187 -9.40 1.47 -4.56
N ALA A 188 -8.94 2.46 -3.76
CA ALA A 188 -7.59 2.98 -3.78
C ALA A 188 -6.51 1.91 -3.58
N GLN A 189 -6.64 1.09 -2.54
CA GLN A 189 -5.67 0.02 -2.25
C GLN A 189 -5.62 -1.05 -3.35
N LEU A 190 -6.77 -1.35 -3.98
CA LEU A 190 -6.82 -2.39 -5.00
C LEU A 190 -6.41 -1.88 -6.39
N LEU A 191 -6.84 -0.67 -6.74
CA LEU A 191 -6.70 -0.14 -8.09
C LEU A 191 -5.66 0.99 -8.20
N GLY A 192 -5.25 1.59 -7.08
CA GLY A 192 -4.28 2.70 -7.10
C GLY A 192 -2.94 2.30 -7.73
N GLY A 193 -2.41 1.13 -7.38
CA GLY A 193 -1.16 0.61 -7.94
C GLY A 193 -1.19 0.43 -9.45
N THR A 194 -2.37 0.17 -10.04
CA THR A 194 -2.50 0.05 -11.50
C THR A 194 -2.31 1.38 -12.23
N VAL A 195 -2.56 2.52 -11.57
CA VAL A 195 -2.28 3.85 -12.13
C VAL A 195 -0.77 4.08 -12.19
N TYR A 196 -0.05 3.67 -11.15
CA TYR A 196 1.41 3.72 -11.11
C TYR A 196 2.04 2.80 -12.17
N SER A 197 1.54 1.56 -12.28
CA SER A 197 2.02 0.63 -13.32
C SER A 197 1.78 1.13 -14.74
N LEU A 198 0.68 1.84 -14.98
CA LEU A 198 0.43 2.50 -16.26
C LEU A 198 1.42 3.64 -16.49
N LEU A 199 1.64 4.49 -15.49
CA LEU A 199 2.56 5.62 -15.58
C LEU A 199 4.01 5.14 -15.81
N GLU A 200 4.47 4.12 -15.10
CA GLU A 200 5.79 3.52 -15.31
C GLU A 200 5.97 3.02 -16.75
N ARG A 201 4.97 2.32 -17.28
CA ARG A 201 5.00 1.82 -18.66
C ARG A 201 5.10 2.93 -19.73
N GLU A 202 4.50 4.10 -19.46
CA GLU A 202 4.46 5.20 -20.40
C GLU A 202 5.64 6.19 -20.25
N ALA A 203 6.10 6.41 -19.01
CA ALA A 203 7.04 7.49 -18.68
C ALA A 203 8.21 7.05 -17.79
N GLY A 204 8.28 5.76 -17.42
CA GLY A 204 9.35 5.20 -16.62
C GLY A 204 9.17 5.34 -15.11
N LEU A 205 10.07 4.69 -14.36
CA LEU A 205 10.04 4.62 -12.88
C LEU A 205 10.15 6.01 -12.24
N ASP A 206 10.98 6.90 -12.78
CA ASP A 206 11.15 8.27 -12.26
C ASP A 206 9.84 9.05 -12.23
N ALA A 207 8.96 8.84 -13.22
CA ALA A 207 7.65 9.47 -13.24
C ALA A 207 6.73 8.91 -12.12
N ALA A 208 6.80 7.61 -11.82
CA ALA A 208 6.08 7.01 -10.71
C ALA A 208 6.57 7.53 -9.35
N VAL A 209 7.88 7.67 -9.16
CA VAL A 209 8.49 8.28 -7.97
C VAL A 209 8.08 9.75 -7.83
N ALA A 210 8.15 10.52 -8.92
CA ALA A 210 7.71 11.92 -8.94
C ALA A 210 6.22 12.06 -8.57
N LEU A 211 5.36 11.16 -9.06
CA LEU A 211 3.94 11.14 -8.67
C LEU A 211 3.76 10.86 -7.18
N ALA A 212 4.49 9.91 -6.60
CA ALA A 212 4.38 9.57 -5.18
C ALA A 212 4.75 10.77 -4.28
N GLY A 213 5.80 11.52 -4.62
CA GLY A 213 6.24 12.72 -3.93
C GLY A 213 5.44 14.00 -4.27
N ALA A 214 4.53 13.97 -5.24
CA ALA A 214 3.88 15.16 -5.74
C ALA A 214 2.87 15.76 -4.76
N HIS A 215 3.04 17.05 -4.47
CA HIS A 215 2.08 17.87 -3.71
C HIS A 215 1.03 18.45 -4.67
N GLU A 216 -0.21 17.97 -4.58
CA GLU A 216 -1.26 18.41 -5.48
C GLU A 216 -2.45 19.04 -4.75
N GLY A 217 -2.45 20.38 -4.70
CA GLY A 217 -3.53 21.18 -4.08
C GLY A 217 -4.82 21.18 -4.87
N SER A 218 -4.74 21.06 -6.21
CA SER A 218 -5.88 21.25 -7.13
C SER A 218 -6.76 20.01 -7.28
N GLY A 219 -6.29 18.84 -6.87
CA GLY A 219 -7.11 17.63 -6.77
C GLY A 219 -6.68 16.47 -7.66
N PRO A 220 -7.40 15.30 -7.52
CA PRO A 220 -6.97 14.05 -8.12
C PRO A 220 -6.79 14.07 -9.64
N ARG A 221 -7.70 14.71 -10.37
CA ARG A 221 -7.63 14.78 -11.85
C ARG A 221 -6.47 15.63 -12.33
N VAL A 222 -6.17 16.73 -11.65
CA VAL A 222 -5.02 17.60 -11.98
C VAL A 222 -3.71 16.89 -11.69
N ALA A 223 -3.63 16.09 -10.60
CA ALA A 223 -2.48 15.26 -10.33
C ALA A 223 -2.20 14.27 -11.47
N ILE A 224 -3.24 13.61 -11.99
CA ILE A 224 -3.15 12.73 -13.17
C ILE A 224 -2.67 13.50 -14.40
N GLU A 225 -3.29 14.65 -14.72
CA GLU A 225 -2.91 15.44 -15.89
C GLU A 225 -1.46 15.89 -15.85
N ARG A 226 -0.97 16.26 -14.68
CA ARG A 226 0.42 16.66 -14.48
C ARG A 226 1.39 15.48 -14.60
N ALA A 227 1.06 14.34 -13.96
CA ALA A 227 1.90 13.16 -14.00
C ALA A 227 2.03 12.56 -15.42
N PHE A 228 0.94 12.52 -16.17
CA PHE A 228 0.89 11.94 -17.51
C PHE A 228 1.12 12.95 -18.64
N GLY A 229 1.22 14.25 -18.35
CA GLY A 229 1.42 15.31 -19.35
C GLY A 229 0.27 15.46 -20.34
N ARG A 230 -0.94 14.94 -20.02
CA ARG A 230 -2.10 14.95 -20.93
C ARG A 230 -3.42 14.94 -20.14
N ALA A 231 -4.53 15.21 -20.85
CA ALA A 231 -5.87 15.30 -20.22
C ALA A 231 -6.25 14.01 -19.47
N ALA A 232 -6.78 14.14 -18.25
CA ALA A 232 -7.20 13.03 -17.40
C ALA A 232 -8.19 12.08 -18.10
N ALA A 233 -9.06 12.58 -18.98
CA ALA A 233 -9.99 11.76 -19.76
C ALA A 233 -9.28 10.83 -20.76
N ALA A 234 -8.12 11.23 -21.28
CA ALA A 234 -7.30 10.37 -22.14
C ALA A 234 -6.62 9.28 -21.32
N VAL A 235 -6.02 9.65 -20.17
CA VAL A 235 -5.42 8.69 -19.24
C VAL A 235 -6.46 7.68 -18.74
N GLU A 236 -7.68 8.14 -18.42
CA GLU A 236 -8.77 7.26 -18.01
C GLU A 236 -9.09 6.18 -19.03
N ARG A 237 -9.12 6.52 -20.33
CA ARG A 237 -9.35 5.52 -21.39
C ARG A 237 -8.28 4.45 -21.38
N ASP A 238 -7.01 4.86 -21.41
CA ASP A 238 -5.89 3.93 -21.47
C ASP A 238 -5.76 3.09 -20.18
N TRP A 239 -6.09 3.67 -19.02
CA TRP A 239 -6.18 2.90 -17.77
C TRP A 239 -7.29 1.85 -17.82
N ARG A 240 -8.44 2.15 -18.42
CA ARG A 240 -9.52 1.16 -18.59
C ARG A 240 -9.15 0.05 -19.55
N ASP A 241 -8.45 0.38 -20.63
CA ASP A 241 -7.93 -0.60 -21.57
C ASP A 241 -6.88 -1.49 -20.89
N TYR A 242 -6.02 -0.90 -20.06
CA TYR A 242 -5.09 -1.65 -19.23
C TYR A 242 -5.81 -2.60 -18.27
N LEU A 243 -6.82 -2.13 -17.52
CA LEU A 243 -7.60 -3.00 -16.63
C LEU A 243 -8.34 -4.13 -17.42
N SER A 244 -8.83 -3.83 -18.60
CA SER A 244 -9.47 -4.84 -19.48
C SER A 244 -8.47 -5.91 -19.89
N SER A 245 -7.24 -5.54 -20.23
CA SER A 245 -6.16 -6.49 -20.54
C SER A 245 -5.80 -7.41 -19.37
N LEU A 246 -5.88 -6.90 -18.13
CA LEU A 246 -5.67 -7.72 -16.94
C LEU A 246 -6.78 -8.78 -16.76
N SER A 247 -7.99 -8.48 -17.22
CA SER A 247 -9.15 -9.38 -17.12
C SER A 247 -9.28 -10.38 -18.27
N GLY A 248 -8.37 -10.33 -19.26
CA GLY A 248 -8.41 -11.24 -20.41
C GLY A 248 -9.54 -10.92 -21.39
N ARG A 249 -10.03 -9.68 -21.42
CA ARG A 249 -11.06 -9.18 -22.33
C ARG A 249 -10.46 -8.34 -23.43
#